data_0eeefab497e58797368794291afc5f3b
#
_entry.id   0eeefab497e58797368794291afc5f3b
#
_cell.length_a   1.000
_cell.length_b   1.000
_cell.length_c   1.000
_cell.angle_alpha   90.00
_cell.angle_beta   90.00
_cell.angle_gamma   90.00
#
_symmetry.space_group_name_H-M   'P 1'
#
loop_
_entity.id
_entity.type
_entity.pdbx_description
1 polymer ?
#
loop_
_entity_poly.entity_id
_entity_poly.type
_entity_poly.pdbx_seq_one_letter_code
_entity_poly.pdbx_strand_id
1 'polypeptide(L)'
;MLTLIFLGGASRVATGSSLLSDLHPKSSLYIDLKNVEHWFGGILPMEIIIEKDDNIDLPIHNKVIMGHVKDFQSQLNNMFPESNWISIQRVLEEVLYEIDPNEKFPPDQETLDQINMLTQDQTQTLINFDENKIRISGMLPDLSSDELDEARDSIMSYARQNFPDWLSVVVTGTMPVALNTND
;
A
#
# COMPACT_ATOMS: atom_id res chain seq x y z
N MET A 1 -2.58 -48.37 -10.89
CA MET A 1 -1.57 -47.54 -11.58
C MET A 1 -2.12 -46.21 -12.09
N LEU A 2 -3.38 -46.11 -12.54
CA LEU A 2 -4.02 -44.86 -12.99
C LEU A 2 -4.18 -43.82 -11.86
N THR A 3 -4.48 -44.20 -10.63
CA THR A 3 -4.65 -43.32 -9.48
C THR A 3 -3.39 -42.52 -9.09
N LEU A 4 -2.19 -43.09 -9.30
CA LEU A 4 -0.92 -42.40 -9.05
C LEU A 4 -0.62 -41.28 -10.06
N ILE A 5 -1.12 -41.41 -11.28
CA ILE A 5 -0.98 -40.40 -12.35
C ILE A 5 -1.88 -39.18 -12.05
N PHE A 6 -3.08 -39.41 -11.51
CA PHE A 6 -3.99 -38.33 -11.09
C PHE A 6 -3.48 -37.57 -9.88
N LEU A 7 -2.86 -38.21 -8.90
CA LEU A 7 -2.24 -37.54 -7.75
C LEU A 7 -1.04 -36.66 -8.15
N GLY A 8 -0.23 -37.10 -9.15
CA GLY A 8 0.86 -36.31 -9.69
C GLY A 8 0.41 -35.15 -10.58
N GLY A 9 -0.78 -35.25 -11.17
CA GLY A 9 -1.39 -34.14 -11.94
C GLY A 9 -2.02 -33.08 -11.05
N ALA A 10 -2.67 -33.49 -9.98
CA ALA A 10 -3.31 -32.56 -9.03
C ALA A 10 -2.31 -31.68 -8.26
N SER A 11 -1.07 -32.18 -8.03
CA SER A 11 -0.02 -31.38 -7.38
C SER A 11 0.62 -30.30 -8.29
N ARG A 12 0.22 -30.22 -9.56
CA ARG A 12 0.69 -29.21 -10.53
C ARG A 12 -0.38 -28.21 -10.95
N VAL A 13 -1.56 -28.28 -10.36
CA VAL A 13 -2.56 -27.22 -10.54
C VAL A 13 -2.08 -26.03 -9.74
N ALA A 14 -1.48 -25.07 -10.42
CA ALA A 14 -1.21 -23.77 -9.84
C ALA A 14 -2.57 -23.11 -9.54
N THR A 15 -2.90 -22.95 -8.27
CA THR A 15 -4.17 -22.37 -7.81
C THR A 15 -4.17 -20.83 -7.84
N GLY A 16 -3.05 -20.22 -8.21
CA GLY A 16 -2.89 -18.78 -8.30
C GLY A 16 -2.78 -18.29 -9.74
N SER A 17 -3.90 -17.98 -10.41
CA SER A 17 -3.85 -17.26 -11.68
C SER A 17 -3.79 -15.75 -11.43
N SER A 18 -2.98 -15.02 -12.21
CA SER A 18 -3.03 -13.58 -12.27
C SER A 18 -4.15 -13.13 -13.22
N LEU A 19 -4.66 -11.90 -13.05
CA LEU A 19 -5.76 -11.38 -13.86
C LEU A 19 -5.46 -11.42 -15.38
N LEU A 20 -4.24 -11.08 -15.76
CA LEU A 20 -3.81 -11.05 -17.15
C LEU A 20 -3.51 -12.44 -17.72
N SER A 21 -3.13 -13.40 -16.88
CA SER A 21 -2.84 -14.78 -17.34
C SER A 21 -4.08 -15.49 -17.89
N ASP A 22 -5.27 -15.11 -17.44
CA ASP A 22 -6.54 -15.69 -17.88
C ASP A 22 -7.08 -15.05 -19.18
N LEU A 23 -6.46 -13.96 -19.63
CA LEU A 23 -6.87 -13.23 -20.82
C LEU A 23 -6.03 -13.63 -22.04
N HIS A 24 -6.71 -13.69 -23.20
CA HIS A 24 -5.99 -13.91 -24.44
C HIS A 24 -5.10 -12.69 -24.78
N PRO A 25 -3.79 -12.84 -25.07
CA PRO A 25 -2.85 -11.71 -25.26
C PRO A 25 -3.21 -10.75 -26.41
N LYS A 26 -4.06 -11.18 -27.35
CA LYS A 26 -4.53 -10.35 -28.47
C LYS A 26 -5.92 -9.73 -28.23
N SER A 27 -6.53 -9.95 -27.06
CA SER A 27 -7.79 -9.32 -26.72
C SER A 27 -7.58 -7.82 -26.44
N SER A 28 -8.58 -7.00 -26.77
CA SER A 28 -8.53 -5.56 -26.43
C SER A 28 -8.39 -5.35 -24.93
N LEU A 29 -9.09 -6.13 -24.13
CA LEU A 29 -9.03 -6.05 -22.67
C LEU A 29 -7.62 -6.31 -22.12
N TYR A 30 -6.90 -7.32 -22.65
CA TYR A 30 -5.52 -7.58 -22.26
C TYR A 30 -4.62 -6.37 -22.56
N ILE A 31 -4.75 -5.82 -23.78
CA ILE A 31 -3.95 -4.67 -24.21
C ILE A 31 -4.26 -3.43 -23.37
N ASP A 32 -5.53 -3.18 -23.10
CA ASP A 32 -5.96 -2.05 -22.28
C ASP A 32 -5.44 -2.16 -20.84
N LEU A 33 -5.55 -3.34 -20.21
CA LEU A 33 -5.03 -3.58 -18.86
C LEU A 33 -3.50 -3.46 -18.81
N LYS A 34 -2.77 -3.94 -19.82
CA LYS A 34 -1.31 -3.73 -19.91
C LYS A 34 -0.93 -2.25 -20.05
N ASN A 35 -1.72 -1.46 -20.77
CA ASN A 35 -1.51 -0.03 -20.83
C ASN A 35 -1.76 0.64 -19.46
N VAL A 36 -2.84 0.25 -18.76
CA VAL A 36 -3.14 0.74 -17.42
C VAL A 36 -2.02 0.38 -16.46
N GLU A 37 -1.55 -0.87 -16.46
CA GLU A 37 -0.42 -1.33 -15.64
C GLU A 37 0.83 -0.46 -15.90
N HIS A 38 1.14 -0.21 -17.16
CA HIS A 38 2.28 0.62 -17.53
C HIS A 38 2.16 2.08 -17.08
N TRP A 39 0.96 2.68 -17.18
CA TRP A 39 0.76 4.10 -16.86
C TRP A 39 0.62 4.37 -15.35
N PHE A 40 0.03 3.44 -14.61
CA PHE A 40 -0.29 3.61 -13.19
C PHE A 40 0.62 2.79 -12.26
N GLY A 41 1.54 2.00 -12.82
CA GLY A 41 2.46 1.15 -12.04
C GLY A 41 1.80 -0.11 -11.50
N GLY A 42 0.59 -0.45 -12.01
CA GLY A 42 -0.14 -1.66 -11.61
C GLY A 42 -1.60 -1.62 -12.01
N ILE A 43 -2.29 -2.75 -11.78
CA ILE A 43 -3.73 -2.91 -12.03
C ILE A 43 -4.50 -3.41 -10.79
N LEU A 44 -3.78 -3.81 -9.73
CA LEU A 44 -4.38 -4.32 -8.50
C LEU A 44 -4.32 -3.24 -7.42
N PRO A 45 -5.44 -2.57 -7.09
CA PRO A 45 -5.44 -1.56 -6.05
C PRO A 45 -5.19 -2.18 -4.67
N MET A 46 -4.27 -1.58 -3.94
CA MET A 46 -3.95 -1.90 -2.56
C MET A 46 -4.11 -0.67 -1.69
N GLU A 47 -4.71 -0.89 -0.54
CA GLU A 47 -4.89 0.11 0.50
C GLU A 47 -4.23 -0.37 1.79
N ILE A 48 -3.50 0.52 2.43
CA ILE A 48 -2.87 0.25 3.72
C ILE A 48 -3.35 1.32 4.69
N ILE A 49 -3.92 0.89 5.79
CA ILE A 49 -4.38 1.77 6.86
C ILE A 49 -3.40 1.66 8.02
N ILE A 50 -2.86 2.79 8.45
CA ILE A 50 -2.07 2.93 9.66
C ILE A 50 -2.99 3.58 10.70
N GLU A 51 -3.17 2.92 11.84
CA GLU A 51 -4.06 3.35 12.90
C GLU A 51 -3.27 3.55 14.20
N LYS A 52 -3.46 4.72 14.82
CA LYS A 52 -2.87 5.06 16.11
C LYS A 52 -3.83 4.69 17.24
N ASP A 53 -3.30 4.06 18.30
CA ASP A 53 -4.06 3.80 19.53
C ASP A 53 -4.58 5.11 20.14
N ASP A 54 -5.88 5.16 20.45
CA ASP A 54 -6.56 6.33 21.01
C ASP A 54 -6.03 6.72 22.40
N ASN A 55 -5.40 5.79 23.13
CA ASN A 55 -4.79 6.07 24.44
C ASN A 55 -3.48 6.88 24.33
N ILE A 56 -2.93 7.05 23.14
CA ILE A 56 -1.72 7.84 22.90
C ILE A 56 -2.09 9.29 22.63
N ASP A 57 -1.67 10.17 23.52
CA ASP A 57 -1.92 11.62 23.42
C ASP A 57 -0.92 12.30 22.46
N LEU A 58 -1.00 11.91 21.18
CA LEU A 58 -0.27 12.52 20.06
C LEU A 58 -1.24 12.73 18.91
N PRO A 59 -1.20 13.87 18.21
CA PRO A 59 -1.98 14.01 16.97
C PRO A 59 -1.50 13.01 15.92
N ILE A 60 -2.42 12.50 15.10
CA ILE A 60 -2.10 11.51 14.06
C ILE A 60 -1.06 12.03 13.05
N HIS A 61 -0.98 13.34 12.82
CA HIS A 61 0.04 13.99 11.99
C HIS A 61 1.30 14.40 12.79
N ASN A 62 1.54 13.79 13.96
CA ASN A 62 2.75 14.05 14.74
C ASN A 62 4.02 13.67 13.95
N LYS A 63 5.10 14.45 14.13
CA LYS A 63 6.38 14.23 13.42
C LYS A 63 6.95 12.82 13.58
N VAL A 64 6.74 12.17 14.73
CA VAL A 64 7.20 10.79 14.96
C VAL A 64 6.42 9.82 14.06
N ILE A 65 5.09 9.97 14.01
CA ILE A 65 4.21 9.17 13.14
C ILE A 65 4.55 9.42 11.68
N MET A 66 4.72 10.69 11.28
CA MET A 66 5.11 11.04 9.91
C MET A 66 6.47 10.45 9.52
N GLY A 67 7.41 10.34 10.46
CA GLY A 67 8.68 9.64 10.26
C GLY A 67 8.47 8.16 9.94
N HIS A 68 7.66 7.45 10.74
CA HIS A 68 7.32 6.05 10.48
C HIS A 68 6.59 5.86 9.14
N VAL A 69 5.67 6.76 8.78
CA VAL A 69 4.97 6.73 7.49
C VAL A 69 5.94 6.90 6.32
N LYS A 70 6.90 7.83 6.44
CA LYS A 70 7.96 8.06 5.44
C LYS A 70 8.82 6.81 5.23
N ASP A 71 9.33 6.24 6.31
CA ASP A 71 10.17 5.05 6.25
C ASP A 71 9.40 3.86 5.66
N PHE A 72 8.14 3.71 6.05
CA PHE A 72 7.26 2.68 5.52
C PHE A 72 6.99 2.86 4.03
N GLN A 73 6.68 4.07 3.58
CA GLN A 73 6.48 4.35 2.15
C GLN A 73 7.77 4.12 1.35
N SER A 74 8.92 4.47 1.89
CA SER A 74 10.21 4.16 1.28
C SER A 74 10.41 2.65 1.13
N GLN A 75 10.00 1.88 2.11
CA GLN A 75 10.06 0.42 2.05
C GLN A 75 9.06 -0.15 1.03
N LEU A 76 7.85 0.38 0.94
CA LEU A 76 6.88 0.00 -0.10
C LEU A 76 7.43 0.25 -1.50
N ASN A 77 8.08 1.39 -1.72
CA ASN A 77 8.75 1.70 -2.99
C ASN A 77 9.90 0.71 -3.31
N ASN A 78 10.60 0.21 -2.30
CA ASN A 78 11.64 -0.79 -2.48
C ASN A 78 11.08 -2.18 -2.79
N MET A 79 9.97 -2.56 -2.14
CA MET A 79 9.27 -3.83 -2.37
C MET A 79 8.60 -3.86 -3.74
N PHE A 80 8.02 -2.73 -4.16
CA PHE A 80 7.22 -2.59 -5.37
C PHE A 80 7.66 -1.36 -6.17
N PRO A 81 8.83 -1.42 -6.83
CA PRO A 81 9.43 -0.24 -7.47
C PRO A 81 8.65 0.32 -8.66
N GLU A 82 7.76 -0.46 -9.26
CA GLU A 82 6.90 -0.02 -10.37
C GLU A 82 5.58 0.60 -9.88
N SER A 83 5.25 0.39 -8.60
CA SER A 83 4.01 0.88 -8.00
C SER A 83 4.09 2.35 -7.62
N ASN A 84 2.99 3.08 -7.84
CA ASN A 84 2.85 4.46 -7.37
C ASN A 84 2.09 4.48 -6.05
N TRP A 85 2.81 4.77 -4.96
CA TRP A 85 2.23 4.90 -3.63
C TRP A 85 1.92 6.35 -3.31
N ILE A 86 0.72 6.61 -2.81
CA ILE A 86 0.24 7.93 -2.39
C ILE A 86 -0.11 7.87 -0.90
N SER A 87 0.49 8.75 -0.13
CA SER A 87 0.18 8.95 1.30
C SER A 87 0.17 10.42 1.64
N ILE A 88 -0.36 10.76 2.80
CA ILE A 88 -0.29 12.14 3.32
C ILE A 88 1.14 12.64 3.43
N GLN A 89 2.09 11.77 3.82
CA GLN A 89 3.50 12.13 3.94
C GLN A 89 4.05 12.72 2.64
N ARG A 90 3.72 12.10 1.50
CA ARG A 90 4.19 12.58 0.20
C ARG A 90 3.64 13.96 -0.14
N VAL A 91 2.36 14.19 0.15
CA VAL A 91 1.72 15.51 -0.08
C VAL A 91 2.37 16.57 0.79
N LEU A 92 2.57 16.28 2.08
CA LEU A 92 3.20 17.23 3.00
C LEU A 92 4.67 17.50 2.64
N GLU A 93 5.41 16.48 2.18
CA GLU A 93 6.80 16.62 1.74
C GLU A 93 6.92 17.48 0.47
N GLU A 94 6.02 17.32 -0.49
CA GLU A 94 5.95 18.19 -1.68
C GLU A 94 5.70 19.65 -1.30
N VAL A 95 4.74 19.91 -0.42
CA VAL A 95 4.43 21.26 0.03
C VAL A 95 5.60 21.85 0.83
N LEU A 96 6.24 21.06 1.70
CA LEU A 96 7.43 21.50 2.42
C LEU A 96 8.55 21.90 1.46
N TYR A 97 8.79 21.10 0.44
CA TYR A 97 9.82 21.36 -0.57
C TYR A 97 9.56 22.68 -1.33
N GLU A 98 8.31 23.01 -1.63
CA GLU A 98 7.94 24.28 -2.26
C GLU A 98 8.18 25.50 -1.34
N ILE A 99 8.04 25.33 0.00
CA ILE A 99 8.26 26.36 0.99
C ILE A 99 9.75 26.53 1.31
N ASP A 100 10.43 25.43 1.62
CA ASP A 100 11.88 25.38 1.89
C ASP A 100 12.49 24.11 1.34
N PRO A 101 13.14 24.17 0.17
CA PRO A 101 13.77 23.01 -0.46
C PRO A 101 14.93 22.37 0.34
N ASN A 102 15.42 23.05 1.37
CA ASN A 102 16.52 22.55 2.21
C ASN A 102 16.02 21.88 3.50
N GLU A 103 14.77 22.08 3.85
CA GLU A 103 14.17 21.45 5.04
C GLU A 103 13.94 19.96 4.81
N LYS A 104 14.20 19.16 5.85
CA LYS A 104 14.05 17.70 5.77
C LYS A 104 12.70 17.27 6.36
N PHE A 105 12.01 16.42 5.63
CA PHE A 105 10.79 15.78 6.15
C PHE A 105 11.12 14.62 7.10
N PRO A 106 10.40 14.45 8.22
CA PRO A 106 9.42 15.38 8.76
C PRO A 106 10.09 16.59 9.44
N PRO A 107 9.57 17.81 9.22
CA PRO A 107 10.06 19.00 9.89
C PRO A 107 9.71 18.99 11.38
N ASP A 108 9.87 20.13 12.05
CA ASP A 108 9.32 20.28 13.41
C ASP A 108 7.79 20.26 13.42
N GLN A 109 7.19 20.09 14.63
CA GLN A 109 5.74 19.94 14.75
C GLN A 109 4.98 21.21 14.33
N GLU A 110 5.52 22.39 14.61
CA GLU A 110 4.85 23.65 14.26
C GLU A 110 4.74 23.81 12.74
N THR A 111 5.79 23.48 12.02
CA THR A 111 5.80 23.48 10.55
C THR A 111 4.84 22.44 10.00
N LEU A 112 4.79 21.24 10.58
CA LEU A 112 3.81 20.20 10.19
C LEU A 112 2.37 20.67 10.37
N ASP A 113 2.06 21.31 11.50
CA ASP A 113 0.72 21.82 11.79
C ASP A 113 0.32 22.90 10.76
N GLN A 114 1.24 23.79 10.40
CA GLN A 114 1.01 24.83 9.39
C GLN A 114 0.77 24.23 8.00
N ILE A 115 1.61 23.29 7.56
CA ILE A 115 1.45 22.65 6.26
C ILE A 115 0.15 21.85 6.22
N ASN A 116 -0.16 21.12 7.27
CA ASN A 116 -1.40 20.35 7.36
C ASN A 116 -2.65 21.25 7.26
N MET A 117 -2.65 22.41 7.88
CA MET A 117 -3.73 23.39 7.74
C MET A 117 -3.89 23.87 6.29
N LEU A 118 -2.78 24.08 5.57
CA LEU A 118 -2.80 24.52 4.16
C LEU A 118 -3.28 23.44 3.21
N THR A 119 -3.09 22.17 3.56
CA THR A 119 -3.38 21.02 2.69
C THR A 119 -4.63 20.25 3.09
N GLN A 120 -5.34 20.65 4.14
CA GLN A 120 -6.43 19.89 4.74
C GLN A 120 -7.49 19.45 3.72
N ASP A 121 -7.90 20.32 2.81
CA ASP A 121 -8.89 19.97 1.78
C ASP A 121 -8.41 18.90 0.79
N GLN A 122 -7.09 18.81 0.58
CA GLN A 122 -6.47 17.87 -0.35
C GLN A 122 -6.17 16.51 0.30
N THR A 123 -6.01 16.49 1.61
CA THR A 123 -5.55 15.32 2.37
C THR A 123 -6.65 14.56 3.09
N GLN A 124 -7.91 15.01 3.04
CA GLN A 124 -9.07 14.38 3.70
C GLN A 124 -9.26 12.89 3.35
N THR A 125 -8.85 12.48 2.15
CA THR A 125 -8.93 11.08 1.72
C THR A 125 -7.74 10.23 2.19
N LEU A 126 -6.68 10.87 2.68
CA LEU A 126 -5.41 10.23 3.09
C LEU A 126 -5.22 10.19 4.60
N ILE A 127 -5.94 11.03 5.34
CA ILE A 127 -5.89 11.09 6.79
C ILE A 127 -7.29 11.31 7.36
N ASN A 128 -7.65 10.53 8.36
CA ASN A 128 -8.86 10.71 9.16
C ASN A 128 -8.44 11.06 10.58
N PHE A 129 -8.60 12.33 10.94
CA PHE A 129 -8.22 12.86 12.26
C PHE A 129 -9.11 12.32 13.38
N ASP A 130 -10.41 12.15 13.10
CA ASP A 130 -11.40 11.70 14.09
C ASP A 130 -11.20 10.23 14.48
N GLU A 131 -10.74 9.41 13.51
CA GLU A 131 -10.48 7.99 13.71
C GLU A 131 -9.00 7.65 13.91
N ASN A 132 -8.11 8.65 13.99
CA ASN A 132 -6.67 8.44 14.14
C ASN A 132 -6.05 7.50 13.08
N LYS A 133 -6.45 7.66 11.81
CA LYS A 133 -6.05 6.78 10.71
C LYS A 133 -5.34 7.54 9.59
N ILE A 134 -4.31 6.91 9.03
CA ILE A 134 -3.62 7.33 7.82
C ILE A 134 -3.82 6.25 6.76
N ARG A 135 -4.13 6.66 5.54
CA ARG A 135 -4.28 5.80 4.38
C ARG A 135 -3.08 5.97 3.46
N ILE A 136 -2.53 4.84 3.03
CA ILE A 136 -1.59 4.75 1.92
C ILE A 136 -2.26 3.95 0.82
N SER A 137 -2.34 4.52 -0.37
CA SER A 137 -2.96 3.90 -1.55
C SER A 137 -1.90 3.63 -2.60
N GLY A 138 -1.99 2.50 -3.26
CA GLY A 138 -1.10 2.14 -4.37
C GLY A 138 -1.74 1.17 -5.34
N MET A 139 -1.06 0.96 -6.46
CA MET A 139 -1.43 -0.04 -7.46
C MET A 139 -0.30 -1.05 -7.56
N LEU A 140 -0.61 -2.32 -7.37
CA LEU A 140 0.34 -3.41 -7.60
C LEU A 140 0.30 -3.90 -9.04
N PRO A 141 1.41 -4.43 -9.57
CA PRO A 141 1.39 -5.14 -10.84
C PRO A 141 0.43 -6.34 -10.80
N ASP A 142 0.25 -6.99 -11.93
CA ASP A 142 -0.56 -8.20 -12.02
C ASP A 142 0.12 -9.37 -11.29
N LEU A 143 -0.25 -9.57 -10.04
CA LEU A 143 0.27 -10.62 -9.17
C LEU A 143 -0.73 -11.78 -9.06
N SER A 144 -0.22 -12.99 -8.94
CA SER A 144 -0.99 -14.18 -8.57
C SER A 144 -1.43 -14.11 -7.09
N SER A 145 -2.38 -14.95 -6.71
CA SER A 145 -2.85 -15.00 -5.31
C SER A 145 -1.72 -15.30 -4.33
N ASP A 146 -0.80 -16.20 -4.68
CA ASP A 146 0.34 -16.56 -3.83
C ASP A 146 1.30 -15.37 -3.67
N GLU A 147 1.60 -14.65 -4.77
CA GLU A 147 2.43 -13.44 -4.73
C GLU A 147 1.77 -12.29 -3.96
N LEU A 148 0.43 -12.19 -4.00
CA LEU A 148 -0.32 -11.22 -3.20
C LEU A 148 -0.24 -11.53 -1.70
N ASP A 149 -0.31 -12.82 -1.32
CA ASP A 149 -0.13 -13.24 0.06
C ASP A 149 1.29 -12.94 0.55
N GLU A 150 2.31 -13.24 -0.24
CA GLU A 150 3.70 -12.92 0.07
C GLU A 150 3.92 -11.41 0.20
N ALA A 151 3.30 -10.62 -0.68
CA ALA A 151 3.34 -9.16 -0.62
C ALA A 151 2.73 -8.65 0.69
N ARG A 152 1.53 -9.11 1.04
CA ARG A 152 0.87 -8.76 2.29
C ARG A 152 1.71 -9.14 3.51
N ASP A 153 2.21 -10.38 3.54
CA ASP A 153 2.99 -10.88 4.68
C ASP A 153 4.30 -10.10 4.83
N SER A 154 4.93 -9.69 3.74
CA SER A 154 6.12 -8.85 3.74
C SER A 154 5.82 -7.45 4.31
N ILE A 155 4.73 -6.82 3.89
CA ILE A 155 4.25 -5.53 4.41
C ILE A 155 3.98 -5.63 5.91
N MET A 156 3.23 -6.64 6.33
CA MET A 156 2.87 -6.84 7.73
C MET A 156 4.09 -7.19 8.61
N SER A 157 5.04 -7.95 8.07
CA SER A 157 6.29 -8.27 8.76
C SER A 157 7.12 -7.01 9.01
N TYR A 158 7.27 -6.17 7.99
CA TYR A 158 7.98 -4.89 8.15
C TYR A 158 7.31 -4.01 9.22
N ALA A 159 5.99 -3.87 9.16
CA ALA A 159 5.25 -3.07 10.13
C ALA A 159 5.46 -3.58 11.57
N ARG A 160 5.33 -4.88 11.81
CA ARG A 160 5.57 -5.49 13.14
C ARG A 160 6.99 -5.28 13.68
N GLN A 161 7.98 -5.16 12.81
CA GLN A 161 9.38 -5.01 13.20
C GLN A 161 9.78 -3.56 13.43
N ASN A 162 9.13 -2.60 12.77
CA ASN A 162 9.59 -1.22 12.70
C ASN A 162 8.61 -0.20 13.29
N PHE A 163 7.35 -0.60 13.51
CA PHE A 163 6.37 0.28 14.14
C PHE A 163 6.33 0.03 15.65
N PRO A 164 6.09 1.06 16.47
CA PRO A 164 5.81 0.89 17.89
C PRO A 164 4.45 0.19 18.08
N ASP A 165 4.25 -0.48 19.20
CA ASP A 165 3.06 -1.27 19.52
C ASP A 165 1.73 -0.46 19.45
N TRP A 166 1.82 0.85 19.57
CA TRP A 166 0.67 1.75 19.51
C TRP A 166 0.32 2.23 18.07
N LEU A 167 1.08 1.79 17.06
CA LEU A 167 0.73 1.96 15.65
C LEU A 167 0.45 0.58 15.04
N SER A 168 -0.77 0.37 14.59
CA SER A 168 -1.18 -0.84 13.88
C SER A 168 -1.28 -0.59 12.38
N VAL A 169 -1.11 -1.66 11.60
CA VAL A 169 -1.24 -1.63 10.14
C VAL A 169 -2.25 -2.67 9.70
N VAL A 170 -3.15 -2.27 8.81
CA VAL A 170 -4.13 -3.16 8.17
C VAL A 170 -3.97 -3.01 6.66
N VAL A 171 -3.75 -4.12 5.98
CA VAL A 171 -3.75 -4.19 4.50
C VAL A 171 -5.16 -4.53 4.05
N THR A 172 -5.71 -3.74 3.14
CA THR A 172 -7.07 -3.87 2.60
C THR A 172 -7.10 -3.58 1.09
N GLY A 173 -8.26 -3.51 0.47
CA GLY A 173 -8.43 -3.32 -0.98
C GLY A 173 -8.98 -4.57 -1.65
N THR A 174 -8.68 -4.78 -2.92
CA THR A 174 -9.13 -5.98 -3.67
C THR A 174 -8.42 -7.27 -3.25
N MET A 175 -7.25 -7.16 -2.63
CA MET A 175 -6.45 -8.29 -2.16
C MET A 175 -7.21 -9.18 -1.16
N PRO A 176 -7.81 -8.67 -0.06
CA PRO A 176 -8.55 -9.50 0.89
C PRO A 176 -9.79 -10.18 0.27
N VAL A 177 -10.40 -9.56 -0.74
CA VAL A 177 -11.57 -10.13 -1.42
C VAL A 177 -11.19 -11.31 -2.30
N ALA A 178 -10.05 -11.22 -3.00
CA ALA A 178 -9.55 -12.32 -3.82
C ALA A 178 -9.15 -13.55 -2.98
N LEU A 179 -8.62 -13.33 -1.78
CA LEU A 179 -8.20 -14.40 -0.86
C LEU A 179 -9.39 -15.10 -0.18
N ASN A 180 -10.46 -14.35 0.15
CA ASN A 180 -11.65 -14.90 0.81
C ASN A 180 -12.59 -15.68 -0.13
N THR A 181 -12.38 -15.64 -1.44
CA THR A 181 -13.19 -16.42 -2.40
C THR A 181 -12.69 -17.85 -2.62
N ASN A 182 -11.54 -18.22 -2.05
CA ASN A 182 -10.94 -19.55 -2.19
C ASN A 182 -11.08 -20.45 -0.92
N ASP A 183 -11.77 -19.98 0.12
CA ASP A 183 -12.21 -20.79 1.27
C ASP A 183 -13.68 -21.24 1.06
#